data_4f18a23f0d99c245dc672401f0e95ca8
#
_entry.id   4f18a23f0d99c245dc672401f0e95ca8
#
_cell.length_a   1.000
_cell.length_b   1.000
_cell.length_c   1.000
_cell.angle_alpha   90.00
_cell.angle_beta   90.00
_cell.angle_gamma   90.00
#
_symmetry.space_group_name_H-M   'P 1'
#
loop_
_entity.id
_entity.type
_entity.pdbx_description
1 polymer ?
#
loop_
_entity_poly.entity_id
_entity_poly.type
_entity_poly.pdbx_seq_one_letter_code
_entity_poly.pdbx_strand_id
1 'polypeptide(L)'
;LSSKFIMEQLKSKFQERKTKIKNLSTRIFNGKSLVLSQSTPYEVIAEHHQTRVRYYAAANKKYKEPLVFVAPLAISMAIYDLYPYRSLVKYFSEQGFDVYLIDWGKLSYNDRNLTFLDFINTSIPYCIEHIRNHSKSEQISLHGWSMAGIFVLLYTALHQPNYIKNLIVLGSPIDSYKSGGIGRLYQKIDTYLMRNNTLKRTFYEGGIPRTLLHTPGIINAIGFKVLDPKGWYDGHKNLLQNLDDQKTLVEHATLG
;
A
#
# COMPACT_ATOMS: atom_id res chain seq x y z
N LEU A 1 3.47 -47.33 26.97
CA LEU A 1 3.67 -45.89 27.04
C LEU A 1 3.37 -45.43 28.47
N SER A 2 4.34 -44.74 29.12
CA SER A 2 4.24 -44.33 30.54
C SER A 2 3.04 -43.37 30.68
N SER A 3 2.22 -43.54 31.74
CA SER A 3 1.12 -42.66 32.12
C SER A 3 1.57 -41.17 32.19
N LYS A 4 2.81 -40.94 32.55
CA LYS A 4 3.43 -39.63 32.60
C LYS A 4 3.52 -38.97 31.21
N PHE A 5 3.88 -39.74 30.18
CA PHE A 5 3.97 -39.27 28.79
C PHE A 5 2.59 -38.86 28.22
N ILE A 6 1.57 -39.69 28.51
CA ILE A 6 0.19 -39.39 28.10
C ILE A 6 -0.31 -38.09 28.80
N MET A 7 -0.01 -37.93 30.07
CA MET A 7 -0.40 -36.74 30.85
C MET A 7 0.28 -35.49 30.32
N GLU A 8 1.56 -35.57 29.93
CA GLU A 8 2.29 -34.42 29.33
C GLU A 8 1.71 -34.05 27.96
N GLN A 9 1.38 -35.03 27.13
CA GLN A 9 0.70 -34.77 25.84
C GLN A 9 -0.67 -34.11 26.02
N LEU A 10 -1.46 -34.54 26.99
CA LEU A 10 -2.77 -33.96 27.28
C LEU A 10 -2.64 -32.52 27.78
N LYS A 11 -1.67 -32.26 28.64
CA LYS A 11 -1.37 -30.88 29.13
C LYS A 11 -0.93 -29.97 27.98
N SER A 12 -0.06 -30.44 27.09
CA SER A 12 0.40 -29.70 25.91
C SER A 12 -0.77 -29.35 24.98
N LYS A 13 -1.61 -30.33 24.63
CA LYS A 13 -2.81 -30.10 23.81
C LYS A 13 -3.81 -29.12 24.45
N PHE A 14 -3.95 -29.19 25.79
CA PHE A 14 -4.83 -28.29 26.50
C PHE A 14 -4.31 -26.84 26.45
N GLN A 15 -2.99 -26.64 26.65
CA GLN A 15 -2.37 -25.33 26.55
C GLN A 15 -2.45 -24.77 25.12
N GLU A 16 -2.20 -25.57 24.10
CA GLU A 16 -2.36 -25.20 22.70
C GLU A 16 -3.79 -24.70 22.41
N ARG A 17 -4.81 -25.46 22.82
CA ARG A 17 -6.22 -25.05 22.67
C ARG A 17 -6.53 -23.74 23.39
N LYS A 18 -6.04 -23.58 24.60
CA LYS A 18 -6.23 -22.35 25.38
C LYS A 18 -5.57 -21.15 24.69
N THR A 19 -4.38 -21.34 24.13
CA THR A 19 -3.67 -20.30 23.35
C THR A 19 -4.44 -19.97 22.08
N LYS A 20 -4.91 -20.95 21.31
CA LYS A 20 -5.74 -20.74 20.11
C LYS A 20 -7.01 -19.96 20.40
N ILE A 21 -7.73 -20.28 21.49
CA ILE A 21 -8.95 -19.56 21.89
C ILE A 21 -8.64 -18.13 22.28
N LYS A 22 -7.58 -17.91 23.08
CA LYS A 22 -7.14 -16.57 23.48
C LYS A 22 -6.77 -15.73 22.26
N ASN A 23 -5.99 -16.29 21.33
CA ASN A 23 -5.52 -15.59 20.12
C ASN A 23 -6.68 -15.26 19.19
N LEU A 24 -7.63 -16.18 19.00
CA LEU A 24 -8.85 -15.93 18.24
C LEU A 24 -9.69 -14.82 18.88
N SER A 25 -9.87 -14.83 20.19
CA SER A 25 -10.55 -13.77 20.92
C SER A 25 -9.83 -12.42 20.73
N THR A 26 -8.51 -12.38 20.88
CA THR A 26 -7.74 -11.16 20.65
C THR A 26 -7.90 -10.67 19.21
N ARG A 27 -7.88 -11.57 18.21
CA ARG A 27 -8.07 -11.19 16.80
C ARG A 27 -9.45 -10.59 16.52
N ILE A 28 -10.51 -11.11 17.17
CA ILE A 28 -11.89 -10.65 17.00
C ILE A 28 -12.14 -9.33 17.74
N PHE A 29 -11.74 -9.26 19.00
CA PHE A 29 -12.13 -8.14 19.87
C PHE A 29 -11.07 -7.04 19.99
N ASN A 30 -9.81 -7.36 19.73
CA ASN A 30 -8.69 -6.42 19.85
C ASN A 30 -7.67 -6.57 18.71
N GLY A 31 -8.12 -6.82 17.49
CA GLY A 31 -7.26 -7.05 16.33
C GLY A 31 -6.28 -5.89 16.04
N LYS A 32 -6.65 -4.66 16.38
CA LYS A 32 -5.79 -3.48 16.21
C LYS A 32 -4.49 -3.57 17.02
N SER A 33 -4.49 -4.20 18.19
CA SER A 33 -3.30 -4.39 19.03
C SER A 33 -2.27 -5.35 18.43
N LEU A 34 -2.67 -6.13 17.43
CA LEU A 34 -1.81 -7.07 16.72
C LEU A 34 -1.14 -6.46 15.48
N VAL A 35 -1.56 -5.26 15.08
CA VAL A 35 -1.00 -4.59 13.90
C VAL A 35 0.36 -4.01 14.24
N LEU A 36 1.42 -4.49 13.58
CA LEU A 36 2.81 -4.06 13.78
C LEU A 36 3.35 -3.24 12.60
N SER A 37 2.48 -2.80 11.69
CA SER A 37 2.92 -1.99 10.56
C SER A 37 3.31 -0.58 10.99
N GLN A 38 4.13 0.08 10.16
CA GLN A 38 4.58 1.46 10.35
C GLN A 38 5.35 1.67 11.67
N SER A 39 6.17 0.69 12.04
CA SER A 39 6.95 0.69 13.28
C SER A 39 8.32 1.35 13.16
N THR A 40 8.81 1.57 11.92
CA THR A 40 10.09 2.24 11.70
C THR A 40 9.96 3.72 12.04
N PRO A 41 10.80 4.25 12.93
CA PRO A 41 10.76 5.67 13.30
C PRO A 41 10.97 6.58 12.09
N TYR A 42 10.18 7.65 12.01
CA TYR A 42 10.28 8.64 10.95
C TYR A 42 10.01 10.04 11.48
N GLU A 43 10.46 11.04 10.74
CA GLU A 43 10.14 12.44 10.92
C GLU A 43 9.19 12.89 9.82
N VAL A 44 8.23 13.76 10.13
CA VAL A 44 7.38 14.41 9.12
C VAL A 44 8.01 15.76 8.80
N ILE A 45 8.53 15.91 7.58
CA ILE A 45 9.27 17.09 7.16
C ILE A 45 8.41 18.13 6.41
N ALA A 46 7.26 17.69 5.91
CA ALA A 46 6.29 18.58 5.25
C ALA A 46 4.88 17.97 5.32
N GLU A 47 3.89 18.86 5.41
CA GLU A 47 2.47 18.50 5.36
C GLU A 47 1.72 19.51 4.47
N HIS A 48 0.83 19.00 3.62
CA HIS A 48 -0.08 19.78 2.81
C HIS A 48 -1.43 19.09 2.75
N HIS A 49 -2.44 19.66 3.37
CA HIS A 49 -3.71 18.99 3.67
C HIS A 49 -3.46 17.68 4.42
N GLN A 50 -3.90 16.54 3.88
CA GLN A 50 -3.65 15.21 4.45
C GLN A 50 -2.36 14.55 3.98
N THR A 51 -1.72 15.09 2.93
CA THR A 51 -0.46 14.55 2.38
C THR A 51 0.71 14.91 3.28
N ARG A 52 1.56 13.92 3.57
CA ARG A 52 2.76 14.05 4.41
C ARG A 52 3.99 13.54 3.70
N VAL A 53 5.11 14.13 4.00
CA VAL A 53 6.42 13.59 3.63
C VAL A 53 7.07 13.03 4.87
N ARG A 54 7.19 11.70 4.92
CA ARG A 54 7.89 11.00 5.99
C ARG A 54 9.35 10.83 5.61
N TYR A 55 10.24 11.16 6.51
CA TYR A 55 11.67 10.99 6.38
C TYR A 55 12.18 9.88 7.30
N TYR A 56 12.94 8.96 6.76
CA TYR A 56 13.63 7.88 7.46
C TYR A 56 15.12 8.08 7.24
N ALA A 57 15.82 8.49 8.29
CA ALA A 57 17.23 8.80 8.23
C ALA A 57 18.07 7.55 7.93
N ALA A 58 19.08 7.70 7.11
CA ALA A 58 20.08 6.66 6.89
C ALA A 58 20.80 6.32 8.19
N ALA A 59 20.89 5.04 8.53
CA ALA A 59 21.64 4.60 9.70
C ALA A 59 23.14 4.94 9.59
N ASN A 60 23.68 4.84 8.39
CA ASN A 60 25.01 5.26 8.04
C ASN A 60 24.97 5.73 6.56
N LYS A 61 24.89 7.03 6.33
CA LYS A 61 24.66 7.60 5.00
C LYS A 61 25.83 7.27 4.05
N LYS A 62 25.51 6.55 2.97
CA LYS A 62 26.44 6.17 1.91
C LYS A 62 26.12 6.85 0.59
N TYR A 63 24.87 7.19 0.34
CA TYR A 63 24.40 7.73 -0.93
C TYR A 63 23.95 9.16 -0.76
N LYS A 64 24.39 10.02 -1.68
CA LYS A 64 24.04 11.45 -1.67
C LYS A 64 22.59 11.65 -2.07
N GLU A 65 22.13 10.94 -3.09
CA GLU A 65 20.79 11.05 -3.63
C GLU A 65 19.80 10.27 -2.76
N PRO A 66 18.75 10.91 -2.25
CA PRO A 66 17.71 10.23 -1.47
C PRO A 66 16.86 9.32 -2.34
N LEU A 67 16.29 8.28 -1.72
CA LEU A 67 15.29 7.41 -2.32
C LEU A 67 13.90 7.88 -1.90
N VAL A 68 13.06 8.23 -2.87
CA VAL A 68 11.72 8.75 -2.66
C VAL A 68 10.69 7.72 -3.09
N PHE A 69 9.92 7.21 -2.15
CA PHE A 69 8.77 6.34 -2.40
C PHE A 69 7.52 7.18 -2.57
N VAL A 70 6.80 6.96 -3.66
CA VAL A 70 5.45 7.48 -3.87
C VAL A 70 4.47 6.35 -3.62
N ALA A 71 3.53 6.55 -2.72
CA ALA A 71 2.60 5.53 -2.32
C ALA A 71 1.42 5.41 -3.30
N PRO A 72 0.84 4.22 -3.49
CA PRO A 72 -0.41 4.05 -4.22
C PRO A 72 -1.60 4.58 -3.40
N LEU A 73 -2.63 5.11 -4.06
CA LEU A 73 -3.80 5.70 -3.38
C LEU A 73 -4.70 4.66 -2.68
N ALA A 74 -4.78 3.47 -3.24
CA ALA A 74 -5.74 2.45 -2.80
C ALA A 74 -5.23 1.54 -1.67
N ILE A 75 -3.97 1.70 -1.24
CA ILE A 75 -3.32 0.82 -0.27
C ILE A 75 -2.68 1.67 0.83
N SER A 76 -2.74 1.17 2.06
CA SER A 76 -2.09 1.81 3.20
C SER A 76 -0.57 1.92 3.02
N MET A 77 0.00 2.99 3.57
CA MET A 77 1.46 3.19 3.67
C MET A 77 2.17 2.05 4.39
N ALA A 78 1.43 1.25 5.14
CA ALA A 78 1.92 0.03 5.76
C ALA A 78 2.68 -0.89 4.81
N ILE A 79 2.39 -0.85 3.49
CA ILE A 79 3.08 -1.68 2.49
C ILE A 79 4.58 -1.40 2.41
N TYR A 80 5.01 -0.17 2.71
CA TYR A 80 6.44 0.22 2.74
C TYR A 80 7.09 -0.03 4.10
N ASP A 81 6.28 -0.25 5.15
CA ASP A 81 6.73 -0.54 6.51
C ASP A 81 5.77 -1.53 7.17
N LEU A 82 5.74 -2.76 6.62
CA LEU A 82 4.71 -3.75 6.92
C LEU A 82 4.91 -4.40 8.28
N TYR A 83 6.14 -4.79 8.60
CA TYR A 83 6.53 -5.40 9.87
C TYR A 83 7.96 -4.96 10.23
N PRO A 84 8.36 -5.05 11.51
CA PRO A 84 9.73 -4.73 11.93
C PRO A 84 10.82 -5.51 11.18
N TYR A 85 10.48 -6.71 10.70
CA TYR A 85 11.36 -7.60 9.93
C TYR A 85 11.05 -7.62 8.42
N ARG A 86 10.05 -6.86 7.96
CA ARG A 86 9.66 -6.70 6.55
C ARG A 86 9.25 -5.25 6.32
N SER A 87 10.23 -4.38 6.32
CA SER A 87 10.09 -2.95 6.09
C SER A 87 11.02 -2.51 4.98
N LEU A 88 10.49 -1.99 3.90
CA LEU A 88 11.25 -1.50 2.77
C LEU A 88 11.97 -0.21 3.12
N VAL A 89 11.30 0.69 3.83
CA VAL A 89 11.92 1.95 4.28
C VAL A 89 13.08 1.70 5.24
N LYS A 90 12.92 0.78 6.19
CA LYS A 90 13.97 0.37 7.11
C LYS A 90 15.14 -0.27 6.36
N TYR A 91 14.87 -1.20 5.45
CA TYR A 91 15.90 -1.86 4.67
C TYR A 91 16.80 -0.84 3.96
N PHE A 92 16.22 0.08 3.21
CA PHE A 92 17.01 1.06 2.47
C PHE A 92 17.71 2.07 3.38
N SER A 93 17.10 2.48 4.49
CA SER A 93 17.79 3.34 5.47
C SER A 93 19.01 2.64 6.10
N GLU A 94 18.92 1.35 6.38
CA GLU A 94 20.04 0.53 6.86
C GLU A 94 21.12 0.32 5.77
N GLN A 95 20.75 0.31 4.48
CA GLN A 95 21.70 0.27 3.38
C GLN A 95 22.45 1.60 3.14
N GLY A 96 22.02 2.67 3.79
CA GLY A 96 22.69 3.97 3.76
C GLY A 96 22.03 5.02 2.86
N PHE A 97 20.76 4.82 2.49
CA PHE A 97 19.95 5.83 1.82
C PHE A 97 19.16 6.67 2.84
N ASP A 98 19.13 7.97 2.64
CA ASP A 98 18.05 8.78 3.16
C ASP A 98 16.78 8.42 2.40
N VAL A 99 15.76 7.97 3.11
CA VAL A 99 14.51 7.49 2.51
C VAL A 99 13.38 8.46 2.81
N TYR A 100 12.60 8.79 1.80
CA TYR A 100 11.41 9.62 1.92
C TYR A 100 10.20 8.84 1.41
N LEU A 101 9.06 8.98 2.09
CA LEU A 101 7.80 8.39 1.68
C LEU A 101 6.74 9.48 1.57
N ILE A 102 6.21 9.66 0.37
CA ILE A 102 5.05 10.51 0.14
C ILE A 102 3.81 9.71 0.53
N ASP A 103 3.25 10.09 1.66
CA ASP A 103 2.06 9.52 2.27
C ASP A 103 0.86 10.41 1.97
N TRP A 104 -0.09 9.92 1.21
CA TRP A 104 -1.30 10.66 0.84
C TRP A 104 -2.26 10.90 2.00
N GLY A 105 -1.98 10.30 3.17
CA GLY A 105 -2.88 10.34 4.31
C GLY A 105 -4.17 9.54 4.05
N LYS A 106 -5.19 9.84 4.82
CA LYS A 106 -6.49 9.18 4.71
C LYS A 106 -7.42 10.05 3.86
N LEU A 107 -7.58 9.68 2.60
CA LEU A 107 -8.56 10.31 1.72
C LEU A 107 -9.98 10.04 2.23
N SER A 108 -10.82 11.05 2.17
CA SER A 108 -12.20 11.06 2.67
C SER A 108 -13.18 11.51 1.58
N TYR A 109 -14.47 11.50 1.92
CA TYR A 109 -15.50 12.04 1.02
C TYR A 109 -15.25 13.51 0.65
N ASN A 110 -14.62 14.30 1.52
CA ASN A 110 -14.29 15.70 1.23
C ASN A 110 -13.27 15.85 0.09
N ASP A 111 -12.48 14.81 -0.15
CA ASP A 111 -11.45 14.77 -1.19
C ASP A 111 -11.97 14.28 -2.55
N ARG A 112 -13.30 14.10 -2.70
CA ARG A 112 -13.97 13.57 -3.91
C ARG A 112 -13.74 14.38 -5.19
N ASN A 113 -13.29 15.62 -5.05
CA ASN A 113 -12.99 16.48 -6.20
C ASN A 113 -11.54 16.35 -6.67
N LEU A 114 -10.66 15.69 -5.92
CA LEU A 114 -9.30 15.44 -6.33
C LEU A 114 -9.26 14.54 -7.57
N THR A 115 -8.45 14.92 -8.51
CA THR A 115 -8.18 14.19 -9.74
C THR A 115 -6.75 13.66 -9.76
N PHE A 116 -6.41 12.77 -10.65
CA PHE A 116 -5.02 12.33 -10.84
C PHE A 116 -4.08 13.50 -11.16
N LEU A 117 -4.58 14.49 -11.88
CA LEU A 117 -3.78 15.67 -12.22
C LEU A 117 -3.43 16.52 -11.00
N ASP A 118 -4.28 16.56 -9.98
CA ASP A 118 -3.96 17.27 -8.73
C ASP A 118 -2.78 16.61 -7.98
N PHE A 119 -2.72 15.27 -8.00
CA PHE A 119 -1.57 14.55 -7.43
C PHE A 119 -0.29 14.78 -8.24
N ILE A 120 -0.39 14.75 -9.59
CA ILE A 120 0.76 14.88 -10.49
C ILE A 120 1.28 16.32 -10.56
N ASN A 121 0.38 17.30 -10.64
CA ASN A 121 0.75 18.70 -10.88
C ASN A 121 0.90 19.53 -9.62
N THR A 122 0.38 19.07 -8.49
CA THR A 122 0.40 19.83 -7.23
C THR A 122 1.08 19.07 -6.11
N SER A 123 0.56 17.89 -5.77
CA SER A 123 1.01 17.20 -4.57
C SER A 123 2.43 16.61 -4.71
N ILE A 124 2.74 15.96 -5.84
CA ILE A 124 4.09 15.41 -6.07
C ILE A 124 5.14 16.51 -6.16
N PRO A 125 4.95 17.59 -6.97
CA PRO A 125 5.89 18.72 -7.01
C PRO A 125 6.16 19.32 -5.63
N TYR A 126 5.10 19.60 -4.87
CA TYR A 126 5.21 20.12 -3.50
C TYR A 126 6.08 19.21 -2.62
N CYS A 127 5.77 17.92 -2.59
CA CYS A 127 6.54 16.97 -1.78
C CYS A 127 8.00 16.90 -2.21
N ILE A 128 8.27 16.82 -3.51
CA ILE A 128 9.64 16.71 -4.04
C ILE A 128 10.44 17.97 -3.74
N GLU A 129 9.85 19.15 -3.83
CA GLU A 129 10.53 20.40 -3.47
C GLU A 129 10.99 20.36 -2.00
N HIS A 130 10.12 19.96 -1.07
CA HIS A 130 10.46 19.86 0.35
C HIS A 130 11.52 18.78 0.61
N ILE A 131 11.44 17.65 -0.09
CA ILE A 131 12.45 16.57 -0.01
C ILE A 131 13.82 17.09 -0.46
N ARG A 132 13.90 17.78 -1.59
CA ARG A 132 15.16 18.31 -2.11
C ARG A 132 15.74 19.38 -1.18
N ASN A 133 14.90 20.25 -0.64
CA ASN A 133 15.30 21.27 0.33
C ASN A 133 15.80 20.65 1.63
N HIS A 134 15.17 19.61 2.13
CA HIS A 134 15.57 18.92 3.36
C HIS A 134 16.85 18.10 3.16
N SER A 135 16.92 17.28 2.09
CA SER A 135 18.05 16.41 1.80
C SER A 135 19.31 17.17 1.35
N LYS A 136 19.19 18.42 0.92
CA LYS A 136 20.23 19.21 0.25
C LYS A 136 20.80 18.51 -0.99
N SER A 137 19.97 17.69 -1.65
CA SER A 137 20.37 16.94 -2.83
C SER A 137 19.80 17.55 -4.11
N GLU A 138 20.67 17.74 -5.11
CA GLU A 138 20.25 18.20 -6.43
C GLU A 138 19.44 17.14 -7.18
N GLN A 139 19.73 15.87 -6.92
CA GLN A 139 19.10 14.74 -7.60
C GLN A 139 18.43 13.80 -6.61
N ILE A 140 17.38 13.13 -7.07
CA ILE A 140 16.64 12.12 -6.32
C ILE A 140 16.44 10.83 -7.14
N SER A 141 16.27 9.71 -6.45
CA SER A 141 15.76 8.47 -7.05
C SER A 141 14.28 8.33 -6.69
N LEU A 142 13.40 8.31 -7.70
CA LEU A 142 11.95 8.30 -7.54
C LEU A 142 11.41 6.89 -7.78
N HIS A 143 10.64 6.37 -6.84
CA HIS A 143 10.04 5.05 -6.91
C HIS A 143 8.52 5.13 -6.83
N GLY A 144 7.84 4.42 -7.75
CA GLY A 144 6.39 4.22 -7.71
C GLY A 144 6.02 2.74 -7.87
N TRP A 145 5.16 2.25 -7.00
CA TRP A 145 4.63 0.90 -7.07
C TRP A 145 3.15 0.91 -7.46
N SER A 146 2.73 -0.04 -8.33
CA SER A 146 1.34 -0.16 -8.79
C SER A 146 0.82 1.15 -9.37
N MET A 147 -0.29 1.69 -8.91
CA MET A 147 -0.85 2.98 -9.35
C MET A 147 0.14 4.14 -9.17
N ALA A 148 0.96 4.13 -8.12
CA ALA A 148 1.96 5.17 -7.93
C ALA A 148 3.05 5.18 -9.01
N GLY A 149 3.32 4.03 -9.65
CA GLY A 149 4.20 3.99 -10.80
C GLY A 149 3.64 4.74 -12.00
N ILE A 150 2.31 4.74 -12.19
CA ILE A 150 1.66 5.59 -13.20
C ILE A 150 1.85 7.06 -12.85
N PHE A 151 1.70 7.44 -11.57
CA PHE A 151 1.89 8.82 -11.14
C PHE A 151 3.31 9.33 -11.41
N VAL A 152 4.32 8.55 -11.04
CA VAL A 152 5.72 8.98 -11.23
C VAL A 152 6.10 8.99 -12.70
N LEU A 153 5.56 8.08 -13.54
CA LEU A 153 5.75 8.10 -14.99
C LEU A 153 5.12 9.35 -15.61
N LEU A 154 3.86 9.62 -15.31
CA LEU A 154 3.15 10.79 -15.83
C LEU A 154 3.80 12.09 -15.33
N TYR A 155 4.16 12.16 -14.05
CA TYR A 155 4.90 13.30 -13.51
C TYR A 155 6.20 13.55 -14.28
N THR A 156 7.00 12.51 -14.48
CA THR A 156 8.27 12.64 -15.18
C THR A 156 8.07 13.01 -16.65
N ALA A 157 7.06 12.46 -17.32
CA ALA A 157 6.78 12.74 -18.72
C ALA A 157 6.25 14.18 -18.93
N LEU A 158 5.37 14.66 -18.04
CA LEU A 158 4.75 15.98 -18.15
C LEU A 158 5.68 17.12 -17.74
N HIS A 159 6.43 16.93 -16.66
CA HIS A 159 7.27 17.98 -16.09
C HIS A 159 8.73 17.94 -16.55
N GLN A 160 9.19 16.80 -17.11
CA GLN A 160 10.55 16.57 -17.60
C GLN A 160 11.63 17.07 -16.62
N PRO A 161 11.56 16.71 -15.33
CA PRO A 161 12.45 17.28 -14.32
C PRO A 161 13.88 16.73 -14.47
N ASN A 162 14.87 17.62 -14.49
CA ASN A 162 16.29 17.28 -14.62
C ASN A 162 16.93 16.71 -13.34
N TYR A 163 16.20 16.76 -12.23
CA TYR A 163 16.66 16.29 -10.92
C TYR A 163 16.30 14.84 -10.61
N ILE A 164 15.55 14.14 -11.46
CA ILE A 164 15.32 12.70 -11.29
C ILE A 164 16.50 11.95 -11.91
N LYS A 165 17.33 11.36 -11.05
CA LYS A 165 18.46 10.54 -11.45
C LYS A 165 18.02 9.14 -11.89
N ASN A 166 17.14 8.51 -11.10
CA ASN A 166 16.59 7.20 -11.37
C ASN A 166 15.09 7.22 -11.20
N LEU A 167 14.39 6.58 -12.15
CA LEU A 167 12.96 6.34 -12.07
C LEU A 167 12.71 4.83 -11.97
N ILE A 168 12.14 4.39 -10.84
CA ILE A 168 11.92 2.98 -10.53
C ILE A 168 10.42 2.74 -10.52
N VAL A 169 9.93 1.90 -11.42
CA VAL A 169 8.51 1.57 -11.57
C VAL A 169 8.32 0.08 -11.34
N LEU A 170 7.49 -0.29 -10.38
CA LEU A 170 7.29 -1.67 -9.99
C LEU A 170 5.81 -2.06 -10.08
N GLY A 171 5.51 -3.12 -10.88
CA GLY A 171 4.18 -3.72 -10.95
C GLY A 171 3.05 -2.76 -11.33
N SER A 172 3.34 -1.75 -12.18
CA SER A 172 2.38 -0.72 -12.56
C SER A 172 1.55 -1.14 -13.77
N PRO A 173 0.22 -0.98 -13.74
CA PRO A 173 -0.68 -1.36 -14.83
C PRO A 173 -0.64 -0.30 -15.95
N ILE A 174 0.45 -0.25 -16.72
CA ILE A 174 0.66 0.77 -17.77
C ILE A 174 -0.28 0.53 -18.95
N ASP A 175 -0.53 -0.72 -19.31
CA ASP A 175 -1.46 -1.11 -20.37
C ASP A 175 -2.43 -2.16 -19.86
N SER A 176 -3.57 -1.71 -19.35
CA SER A 176 -4.61 -2.57 -18.79
C SER A 176 -5.21 -3.53 -19.83
N TYR A 177 -5.20 -3.18 -21.13
CA TYR A 177 -5.75 -4.04 -22.16
C TYR A 177 -4.89 -5.27 -22.45
N LYS A 178 -3.60 -5.20 -22.17
CA LYS A 178 -2.67 -6.32 -22.33
C LYS A 178 -2.60 -7.25 -21.13
N SER A 179 -3.45 -7.05 -20.12
CA SER A 179 -3.53 -7.88 -18.91
C SER A 179 -4.27 -9.20 -19.12
N GLY A 180 -3.96 -9.95 -20.18
CA GLY A 180 -4.51 -11.27 -20.47
C GLY A 180 -6.03 -11.29 -20.72
N GLY A 181 -6.74 -12.27 -20.14
CA GLY A 181 -8.20 -12.43 -20.32
C GLY A 181 -9.02 -11.29 -19.75
N ILE A 182 -8.63 -10.79 -18.59
CA ILE A 182 -9.27 -9.65 -17.92
C ILE A 182 -9.10 -8.37 -18.74
N GLY A 183 -7.90 -8.12 -19.25
CA GLY A 183 -7.64 -6.97 -20.13
C GLY A 183 -8.50 -6.99 -21.39
N ARG A 184 -8.67 -8.16 -22.04
CA ARG A 184 -9.54 -8.31 -23.20
C ARG A 184 -11.01 -8.07 -22.87
N LEU A 185 -11.48 -8.52 -21.73
CA LEU A 185 -12.85 -8.25 -21.25
C LEU A 185 -13.04 -6.75 -21.02
N TYR A 186 -12.09 -6.12 -20.34
CA TYR A 186 -12.09 -4.69 -20.07
C TYR A 186 -12.13 -3.88 -21.38
N GLN A 187 -11.29 -4.24 -22.36
CA GLN A 187 -11.27 -3.61 -23.69
C GLN A 187 -12.61 -3.73 -24.43
N LYS A 188 -13.27 -4.90 -24.35
CA LYS A 188 -14.59 -5.09 -24.94
C LYS A 188 -15.65 -4.19 -24.32
N ILE A 189 -15.68 -4.13 -22.98
CA ILE A 189 -16.62 -3.28 -22.24
C ILE A 189 -16.36 -1.81 -22.58
N ASP A 190 -15.12 -1.37 -22.54
CA ASP A 190 -14.70 0.00 -22.85
C ASP A 190 -15.10 0.38 -24.28
N THR A 191 -14.81 -0.47 -25.26
CA THR A 191 -15.20 -0.27 -26.64
C THR A 191 -16.72 -0.15 -26.80
N TYR A 192 -17.47 -0.97 -26.06
CA TYR A 192 -18.95 -0.91 -26.11
C TYR A 192 -19.47 0.41 -25.51
N LEU A 193 -18.95 0.81 -24.36
CA LEU A 193 -19.32 2.06 -23.69
C LEU A 193 -18.99 3.28 -24.57
N MET A 194 -17.81 3.28 -25.19
CA MET A 194 -17.37 4.39 -26.07
C MET A 194 -18.15 4.50 -27.39
N ARG A 195 -18.67 3.39 -27.90
CA ARG A 195 -19.51 3.40 -29.13
C ARG A 195 -20.92 3.95 -28.91
N ASN A 196 -21.43 3.88 -27.68
CA ASN A 196 -22.76 4.36 -27.36
C ASN A 196 -22.67 5.78 -26.79
N ASN A 197 -23.17 6.79 -27.50
CA ASN A 197 -23.08 8.19 -27.11
C ASN A 197 -23.68 8.48 -25.72
N THR A 198 -24.77 7.82 -25.36
CA THR A 198 -25.40 7.98 -24.04
C THR A 198 -24.53 7.41 -22.95
N LEU A 199 -24.00 6.18 -23.13
CA LEU A 199 -23.12 5.53 -22.18
C LEU A 199 -21.79 6.26 -22.07
N LYS A 200 -21.21 6.70 -23.19
CA LYS A 200 -20.01 7.51 -23.23
C LYS A 200 -20.17 8.78 -22.38
N ARG A 201 -21.26 9.53 -22.63
CA ARG A 201 -21.57 10.73 -21.85
C ARG A 201 -21.75 10.42 -20.36
N THR A 202 -22.40 9.31 -20.04
CA THR A 202 -22.67 8.90 -18.67
C THR A 202 -21.39 8.54 -17.92
N PHE A 203 -20.55 7.70 -18.51
CA PHE A 203 -19.40 7.12 -17.79
C PHE A 203 -18.09 7.90 -17.97
N TYR A 204 -17.88 8.59 -19.10
CA TYR A 204 -16.61 9.26 -19.41
C TYR A 204 -16.70 10.78 -19.47
N GLU A 205 -17.87 11.33 -19.74
CA GLU A 205 -18.05 12.79 -19.90
C GLU A 205 -18.76 13.45 -18.69
N GLY A 206 -18.73 12.78 -17.52
CA GLY A 206 -19.25 13.36 -16.28
C GLY A 206 -20.76 13.29 -16.10
N GLY A 207 -21.46 12.39 -16.81
CA GLY A 207 -22.88 12.15 -16.62
C GLY A 207 -23.27 11.55 -15.28
N ILE A 208 -22.32 10.88 -14.60
CA ILE A 208 -22.49 10.41 -13.23
C ILE A 208 -21.91 11.44 -12.28
N PRO A 209 -22.69 11.95 -11.31
CA PRO A 209 -22.16 12.84 -10.28
C PRO A 209 -20.99 12.19 -9.52
N ARG A 210 -19.91 12.95 -9.31
CA ARG A 210 -18.70 12.45 -8.61
C ARG A 210 -19.01 11.91 -7.21
N THR A 211 -20.05 12.41 -6.56
CA THR A 211 -20.55 11.94 -5.27
C THR A 211 -21.01 10.48 -5.29
N LEU A 212 -21.52 10.00 -6.43
CA LEU A 212 -21.94 8.60 -6.63
C LEU A 212 -20.78 7.69 -7.02
N LEU A 213 -19.65 8.25 -7.46
CA LEU A 213 -18.43 7.50 -7.79
C LEU A 213 -17.52 7.27 -6.58
N HIS A 214 -17.87 7.82 -5.42
CA HIS A 214 -17.12 7.56 -4.18
C HIS A 214 -17.24 6.09 -3.80
N THR A 215 -16.12 5.38 -3.83
CA THR A 215 -16.05 3.98 -3.44
C THR A 215 -15.55 3.86 -2.01
N PRO A 216 -16.38 3.41 -1.06
CA PRO A 216 -15.91 3.13 0.30
C PRO A 216 -14.74 2.14 0.30
N GLY A 217 -13.78 2.33 1.22
CA GLY A 217 -12.58 1.47 1.30
C GLY A 217 -12.89 -0.02 1.43
N ILE A 218 -14.04 -0.38 2.03
CA ILE A 218 -14.50 -1.76 2.13
C ILE A 218 -14.79 -2.38 0.75
N ILE A 219 -15.29 -1.62 -0.21
CA ILE A 219 -15.56 -2.11 -1.57
C ILE A 219 -14.23 -2.38 -2.28
N ASN A 220 -13.24 -1.51 -2.10
CA ASN A 220 -11.88 -1.74 -2.62
C ASN A 220 -11.27 -3.00 -2.02
N ALA A 221 -11.40 -3.20 -0.71
CA ALA A 221 -10.93 -4.41 -0.04
C ALA A 221 -11.60 -5.69 -0.57
N ILE A 222 -12.92 -5.64 -0.81
CA ILE A 222 -13.67 -6.75 -1.44
C ILE A 222 -13.17 -6.97 -2.88
N GLY A 223 -12.94 -5.90 -3.63
CA GLY A 223 -12.41 -5.98 -5.00
C GLY A 223 -11.08 -6.74 -5.07
N PHE A 224 -10.13 -6.45 -4.16
CA PHE A 224 -8.87 -7.19 -4.08
C PHE A 224 -9.07 -8.66 -3.69
N LYS A 225 -10.02 -8.96 -2.80
CA LYS A 225 -10.34 -10.36 -2.41
C LYS A 225 -10.97 -11.15 -3.57
N VAL A 226 -11.76 -10.50 -4.40
CA VAL A 226 -12.35 -11.11 -5.61
C VAL A 226 -11.31 -11.35 -6.69
N LEU A 227 -10.27 -10.50 -6.78
CA LEU A 227 -9.18 -10.67 -7.73
C LEU A 227 -8.26 -11.84 -7.37
N ASP A 228 -8.12 -12.17 -6.07
CA ASP A 228 -7.38 -13.34 -5.60
C ASP A 228 -8.15 -14.12 -4.53
N PRO A 229 -9.24 -14.80 -4.91
CA PRO A 229 -10.07 -15.56 -3.96
C PRO A 229 -9.33 -16.73 -3.34
N LYS A 230 -8.38 -17.33 -4.07
CA LYS A 230 -7.56 -18.43 -3.57
C LYS A 230 -6.60 -17.97 -2.49
N GLY A 231 -5.85 -16.90 -2.73
CA GLY A 231 -4.95 -16.33 -1.73
C GLY A 231 -5.69 -15.88 -0.47
N TRP A 232 -6.88 -15.31 -0.62
CA TRP A 232 -7.73 -14.96 0.52
C TRP A 232 -8.16 -16.18 1.33
N TYR A 233 -8.65 -17.24 0.66
CA TYR A 233 -9.05 -18.47 1.32
C TYR A 233 -7.86 -19.18 2.01
N ASP A 234 -6.72 -19.29 1.32
CA ASP A 234 -5.53 -19.93 1.86
C ASP A 234 -4.98 -19.16 3.06
N GLY A 235 -5.05 -17.83 3.05
CA GLY A 235 -4.67 -16.97 4.18
C GLY A 235 -5.53 -17.23 5.42
N HIS A 236 -6.85 -17.34 5.27
CA HIS A 236 -7.76 -17.63 6.38
C HIS A 236 -7.59 -19.06 6.88
N LYS A 237 -7.39 -20.03 5.98
CA LYS A 237 -7.11 -21.41 6.34
C LYS A 237 -5.82 -21.52 7.14
N ASN A 238 -4.76 -20.86 6.69
CA ASN A 238 -3.48 -20.80 7.40
C ASN A 238 -3.64 -20.20 8.80
N LEU A 239 -4.39 -19.11 8.93
CA LEU A 239 -4.68 -18.49 10.23
C LEU A 239 -5.35 -19.51 11.17
N LEU A 240 -6.42 -20.19 10.72
CA LEU A 240 -7.15 -21.14 11.55
C LEU A 240 -6.31 -22.35 11.97
N GLN A 241 -5.42 -22.81 11.11
CA GLN A 241 -4.50 -23.91 11.40
C GLN A 241 -3.40 -23.53 12.39
N ASN A 242 -2.93 -22.27 12.34
CA ASN A 242 -1.78 -21.77 13.08
C ASN A 242 -2.16 -20.63 14.07
N LEU A 243 -3.35 -20.72 14.69
CA LEU A 243 -3.82 -19.73 15.67
C LEU A 243 -2.94 -19.62 16.92
N ASP A 244 -2.15 -20.62 17.22
CA ASP A 244 -1.15 -20.65 18.29
C ASP A 244 0.16 -19.95 17.92
N ASP A 245 0.43 -19.73 16.62
CA ASP A 245 1.60 -19.00 16.15
C ASP A 245 1.34 -17.50 16.16
N GLN A 246 2.05 -16.80 17.04
CA GLN A 246 1.94 -15.35 17.20
C GLN A 246 2.29 -14.58 15.91
N LYS A 247 3.25 -15.09 15.12
CA LYS A 247 3.65 -14.45 13.87
C LYS A 247 2.52 -14.50 12.85
N THR A 248 1.92 -15.66 12.63
CA THR A 248 0.76 -15.84 11.73
C THR A 248 -0.41 -14.97 12.13
N LEU A 249 -0.68 -14.85 13.44
CA LEU A 249 -1.74 -14.01 13.97
C LEU A 249 -1.53 -12.52 13.64
N VAL A 250 -0.32 -12.02 13.87
CA VAL A 250 0.09 -10.63 13.60
C VAL A 250 0.07 -10.34 12.10
N GLU A 251 0.61 -11.25 11.29
CA GLU A 251 0.62 -11.10 9.83
C GLU A 251 -0.79 -11.01 9.27
N HIS A 252 -1.68 -11.89 9.70
CA HIS A 252 -3.09 -11.85 9.28
C HIS A 252 -3.82 -10.60 9.79
N ALA A 253 -3.54 -10.13 11.01
CA ALA A 253 -4.15 -8.92 11.55
C ALA A 253 -3.70 -7.67 10.80
N THR A 254 -2.46 -7.64 10.32
CA THR A 254 -1.87 -6.49 9.61
C THR A 254 -2.36 -6.43 8.15
N LEU A 255 -2.59 -7.57 7.50
CA LEU A 255 -2.99 -7.68 6.09
C LEU A 255 -4.51 -7.76 5.88
N GLY A 256 -5.27 -8.14 6.89
CA GLY A 256 -6.71 -8.36 6.83
C GLY A 256 -7.55 -7.31 7.44
#